data_f8658943bfe0044e227b4ca5fc6f4266
#
_entry.id   f8658943bfe0044e227b4ca5fc6f4266
#
_cell.length_a   1.000
_cell.length_b   1.000
_cell.length_c   1.000
_cell.angle_alpha   90.00
_cell.angle_beta   90.00
_cell.angle_gamma   90.00
#
_symmetry.space_group_name_H-M   'P 1'
#
loop_
_entity.id
_entity.type
_entity.pdbx_description
1 polymer ?
#
loop_
_entity_poly.entity_id
_entity_poly.type
_entity_poly.pdbx_seq_one_letter_code
_entity_poly.pdbx_strand_id
1 'polypeptide(L)'
;MPRPSPTVMLVESVQDDRAMYAEYLRASAFGVIEVGDTAKALTRAAEADVIVTGIRVPGPFNGIELVHRLRSNHTTREQPVIVLTASAVPTDRDEAARAGCDAYLVKPCLPDALVGEIRRLLTIRRLPDSPRRAARAHHRKLNHEKRTG
;
A
#
# COMPACT_ATOMS: atom_id res chain seq x y z
N MET A 1 18.80 8.24 19.90
CA MET A 1 18.00 7.00 19.89
C MET A 1 17.78 6.54 18.48
N PRO A 2 18.09 5.30 18.14
CA PRO A 2 17.76 4.78 16.84
C PRO A 2 16.24 4.77 16.66
N ARG A 3 15.77 5.13 15.47
CA ARG A 3 14.34 5.05 15.16
C ARG A 3 13.94 3.57 15.11
N PRO A 4 12.75 3.20 15.57
CA PRO A 4 12.28 1.84 15.39
C PRO A 4 12.20 1.50 13.90
N SER A 5 12.42 0.22 13.59
CA SER A 5 12.33 -0.25 12.21
C SER A 5 10.94 0.02 11.64
N PRO A 6 10.84 0.46 10.38
CA PRO A 6 9.54 0.63 9.75
C PRO A 6 8.75 -0.68 9.71
N THR A 7 7.45 -0.59 9.86
CA THR A 7 6.54 -1.74 9.85
C THR A 7 5.78 -1.79 8.53
N VAL A 8 5.82 -2.95 7.88
CA VAL A 8 5.08 -3.23 6.65
C VAL A 8 3.87 -4.09 7.00
N MET A 9 2.68 -3.65 6.59
CA MET A 9 1.52 -4.55 6.63
C MET A 9 1.41 -5.25 5.29
N LEU A 10 1.50 -6.57 5.31
CA LEU A 10 1.45 -7.41 4.12
C LEU A 10 0.09 -8.11 4.05
N VAL A 11 -0.73 -7.67 3.12
CA VAL A 11 -2.09 -8.18 2.90
C VAL A 11 -2.06 -9.12 1.70
N GLU A 12 -2.03 -10.42 1.96
CA GLU A 12 -1.85 -11.43 0.94
C GLU A 12 -2.61 -12.69 1.32
N SER A 13 -3.42 -13.19 0.40
CA SER A 13 -4.24 -14.39 0.65
C SER A 13 -3.49 -15.69 0.42
N VAL A 14 -2.52 -15.70 -0.50
CA VAL A 14 -1.72 -16.90 -0.79
C VAL A 14 -0.70 -17.09 0.32
N GLN A 15 -0.89 -18.13 1.13
CA GLN A 15 -0.09 -18.34 2.33
C GLN A 15 1.41 -18.46 2.04
N ASP A 16 1.78 -19.21 0.99
CA ASP A 16 3.18 -19.40 0.64
C ASP A 16 3.84 -18.09 0.18
N ASP A 17 3.14 -17.29 -0.62
CA ASP A 17 3.62 -15.98 -1.06
C ASP A 17 3.77 -15.05 0.15
N ARG A 18 2.77 -15.02 1.01
CA ARG A 18 2.79 -14.19 2.21
C ARG A 18 3.98 -14.54 3.11
N ALA A 19 4.21 -15.84 3.35
CA ALA A 19 5.32 -16.30 4.17
C ALA A 19 6.68 -15.92 3.56
N MET A 20 6.82 -16.10 2.27
CA MET A 20 8.07 -15.79 1.56
C MET A 20 8.41 -14.30 1.62
N TYR A 21 7.44 -13.45 1.29
CA TYR A 21 7.66 -12.00 1.34
C TYR A 21 7.88 -11.52 2.78
N ALA A 22 7.12 -12.04 3.74
CA ALA A 22 7.28 -11.68 5.14
C ALA A 22 8.69 -12.01 5.66
N GLU A 23 9.19 -13.20 5.34
CA GLU A 23 10.53 -13.62 5.73
C GLU A 23 11.59 -12.68 5.15
N TYR A 24 11.49 -12.36 3.87
CA TYR A 24 12.45 -11.47 3.20
C TYR A 24 12.39 -10.05 3.78
N LEU A 25 11.19 -9.56 4.06
CA LEU A 25 11.01 -8.23 4.66
C LEU A 25 11.63 -8.17 6.06
N ARG A 26 11.42 -9.21 6.87
CA ARG A 26 12.04 -9.28 8.20
C ARG A 26 13.56 -9.33 8.11
N ALA A 27 14.09 -10.09 7.16
CA ALA A 27 15.53 -10.15 6.91
C ALA A 27 16.09 -8.80 6.43
N SER A 28 15.25 -7.96 5.87
CA SER A 28 15.61 -6.61 5.41
C SER A 28 15.38 -5.53 6.49
N ALA A 29 15.21 -5.96 7.73
CA ALA A 29 15.06 -5.11 8.91
C ALA A 29 13.71 -4.36 9.00
N PHE A 30 12.65 -4.91 8.41
CA PHE A 30 11.29 -4.39 8.61
C PHE A 30 10.55 -5.21 9.67
N GLY A 31 9.69 -4.52 10.44
CA GLY A 31 8.62 -5.22 11.15
C GLY A 31 7.54 -5.62 10.15
N VAL A 32 6.84 -6.73 10.36
CA VAL A 32 5.83 -7.20 9.42
C VAL A 32 4.56 -7.58 10.17
N ILE A 33 3.44 -7.06 9.68
CA ILE A 33 2.10 -7.48 10.09
C ILE A 33 1.53 -8.28 8.93
N GLU A 34 1.30 -9.57 9.14
CA GLU A 34 0.74 -10.44 8.10
C GLU A 34 -0.77 -10.52 8.25
N VAL A 35 -1.48 -10.26 7.16
CA VAL A 35 -2.95 -10.25 7.16
C VAL A 35 -3.46 -10.99 5.93
N GLY A 36 -4.45 -11.85 6.12
CA GLY A 36 -5.03 -12.64 5.04
C GLY A 36 -6.37 -12.14 4.51
N ASP A 37 -6.97 -11.10 5.11
CA ASP A 37 -8.23 -10.53 4.63
C ASP A 37 -8.28 -9.01 4.79
N THR A 38 -9.19 -8.39 4.03
CA THR A 38 -9.26 -6.93 3.95
C THR A 38 -9.90 -6.28 5.18
N ALA A 39 -10.80 -6.99 5.88
CA ALA A 39 -11.40 -6.44 7.09
C ALA A 39 -10.33 -6.28 8.18
N LYS A 40 -9.50 -7.31 8.40
CA LYS A 40 -8.39 -7.24 9.34
C LYS A 40 -7.36 -6.20 8.92
N ALA A 41 -7.09 -6.11 7.63
CA ALA A 41 -6.17 -5.10 7.09
C ALA A 41 -6.63 -3.69 7.48
N LEU A 42 -7.90 -3.39 7.27
CA LEU A 42 -8.43 -2.07 7.57
C LEU A 42 -8.32 -1.72 9.06
N THR A 43 -8.59 -2.68 9.95
CA THR A 43 -8.53 -2.44 11.40
C THR A 43 -7.11 -2.26 11.92
N ARG A 44 -6.10 -2.81 11.24
CA ARG A 44 -4.71 -2.76 11.68
C ARG A 44 -3.83 -1.80 10.89
N ALA A 45 -4.37 -1.17 9.87
CA ALA A 45 -3.58 -0.35 8.94
C ALA A 45 -2.83 0.81 9.63
N ALA A 46 -3.42 1.40 10.67
CA ALA A 46 -2.79 2.51 11.38
C ALA A 46 -1.49 2.12 12.08
N GLU A 47 -1.26 0.82 12.34
CA GLU A 47 -0.04 0.31 12.97
C GLU A 47 1.13 0.23 11.99
N ALA A 48 0.89 0.36 10.69
CA ALA A 48 1.91 0.18 9.67
C ALA A 48 2.42 1.51 9.11
N ASP A 49 3.67 1.51 8.70
CA ASP A 49 4.29 2.65 7.99
C ASP A 49 4.07 2.57 6.49
N VAL A 50 3.89 1.36 5.97
CA VAL A 50 3.61 1.10 4.56
C VAL A 50 2.72 -0.13 4.44
N ILE A 51 1.84 -0.12 3.44
CA ILE A 51 0.89 -1.20 3.23
C ILE A 51 1.15 -1.82 1.85
N VAL A 52 1.31 -3.13 1.81
CA VAL A 52 1.44 -3.91 0.57
C VAL A 52 0.22 -4.81 0.49
N THR A 53 -0.58 -4.68 -0.54
CA THR A 53 -1.82 -5.45 -0.68
C THR A 53 -1.98 -6.09 -2.05
N GLY A 54 -2.46 -7.33 -2.06
CA GLY A 54 -2.98 -7.94 -3.29
C GLY A 54 -4.32 -7.32 -3.67
N ILE A 55 -4.82 -7.66 -4.84
CA ILE A 55 -6.15 -7.25 -5.30
C ILE A 55 -7.20 -8.27 -4.86
N ARG A 56 -6.96 -9.54 -5.17
CA ARG A 56 -7.91 -10.63 -4.89
C ARG A 56 -7.66 -11.18 -3.49
N VAL A 57 -8.02 -10.41 -2.50
CA VAL A 57 -7.88 -10.76 -1.09
C VAL A 57 -9.28 -11.00 -0.53
N PRO A 58 -9.49 -12.07 0.26
CA PRO A 58 -10.79 -12.35 0.87
C PRO A 58 -11.22 -11.23 1.81
N GLY A 59 -12.52 -11.17 2.06
CA GLY A 59 -13.10 -10.21 2.97
C GLY A 59 -14.31 -9.53 2.35
N PRO A 60 -14.87 -8.52 3.03
CA PRO A 60 -16.06 -7.84 2.54
C PRO A 60 -15.81 -6.98 1.29
N PHE A 61 -14.56 -6.71 0.95
CA PHE A 61 -14.16 -5.96 -0.24
C PHE A 61 -12.78 -6.44 -0.70
N ASN A 62 -12.38 -6.09 -1.93
CA ASN A 62 -11.08 -6.48 -2.49
C ASN A 62 -9.95 -5.49 -2.11
N GLY A 63 -8.74 -5.75 -2.59
CA GLY A 63 -7.59 -4.91 -2.28
C GLY A 63 -7.66 -3.51 -2.87
N ILE A 64 -8.32 -3.31 -4.01
CA ILE A 64 -8.49 -1.97 -4.59
C ILE A 64 -9.42 -1.14 -3.71
N GLU A 65 -10.52 -1.71 -3.27
CA GLU A 65 -11.41 -1.03 -2.33
C GLU A 65 -10.73 -0.77 -0.99
N LEU A 66 -9.85 -1.68 -0.55
CA LEU A 66 -9.02 -1.42 0.63
C LEU A 66 -8.21 -0.15 0.47
N VAL A 67 -7.53 0.03 -0.68
CA VAL A 67 -6.75 1.25 -0.95
C VAL A 67 -7.65 2.47 -0.86
N HIS A 68 -8.83 2.39 -1.47
CA HIS A 68 -9.80 3.49 -1.47
C HIS A 68 -10.22 3.88 -0.04
N ARG A 69 -10.50 2.89 0.80
CA ARG A 69 -10.88 3.11 2.20
C ARG A 69 -9.73 3.66 3.03
N LEU A 70 -8.50 3.21 2.79
CA LEU A 70 -7.32 3.75 3.47
C LEU A 70 -7.15 5.24 3.15
N ARG A 71 -7.39 5.65 1.93
CA ARG A 71 -7.30 7.05 1.49
C ARG A 71 -8.43 7.92 2.04
N SER A 72 -9.56 7.31 2.37
CA SER A 72 -10.71 8.03 2.93
C SER A 72 -10.61 8.24 4.43
N ASN A 73 -9.67 7.59 5.11
CA ASN A 73 -9.48 7.67 6.55
C ASN A 73 -8.28 8.57 6.86
N HIS A 74 -8.48 9.62 7.66
CA HIS A 74 -7.44 10.60 7.93
C HIS A 74 -6.21 10.02 8.66
N THR A 75 -6.35 8.89 9.37
CA THR A 75 -5.21 8.24 10.05
C THR A 75 -4.33 7.45 9.09
N THR A 76 -4.83 7.04 7.93
CA THR A 76 -4.12 6.18 6.99
C THR A 76 -3.91 6.81 5.61
N ARG A 77 -4.55 7.92 5.31
CA ARG A 77 -4.56 8.49 3.95
C ARG A 77 -3.20 8.89 3.41
N GLU A 78 -2.22 9.14 4.27
CA GLU A 78 -0.87 9.53 3.85
C GLU A 78 0.12 8.37 3.82
N GLN A 79 -0.27 7.18 4.27
CA GLN A 79 0.61 6.02 4.27
C GLN A 79 0.88 5.54 2.84
N PRO A 80 2.13 5.17 2.51
CA PRO A 80 2.42 4.55 1.22
C PRO A 80 1.66 3.24 1.05
N VAL A 81 1.11 3.03 -0.13
CA VAL A 81 0.40 1.79 -0.47
C VAL A 81 0.93 1.25 -1.78
N ILE A 82 1.36 0.00 -1.76
CA ILE A 82 1.82 -0.74 -2.92
C ILE A 82 0.80 -1.84 -3.21
N VAL A 83 0.35 -1.93 -4.45
CA VAL A 83 -0.45 -3.09 -4.90
C VAL A 83 0.52 -4.10 -5.50
N LEU A 84 0.51 -5.32 -4.96
CA LEU A 84 1.34 -6.44 -5.41
C LEU A 84 0.40 -7.57 -5.83
N THR A 85 0.31 -7.85 -7.13
CA THR A 85 -0.74 -8.70 -7.67
C THR A 85 -0.25 -9.51 -8.87
N ALA A 86 -0.89 -10.65 -9.13
CA ALA A 86 -0.66 -11.40 -10.35
C ALA A 86 -1.37 -10.78 -11.57
N SER A 87 -2.23 -9.79 -11.38
CA SER A 87 -2.98 -9.18 -12.47
C SER A 87 -2.16 -8.16 -13.24
N ALA A 88 -1.96 -8.40 -14.53
CA ALA A 88 -1.36 -7.44 -15.46
C ALA A 88 -2.44 -6.74 -16.32
N VAL A 89 -3.72 -6.88 -15.95
CA VAL A 89 -4.83 -6.30 -16.69
C VAL A 89 -4.82 -4.77 -16.54
N PRO A 90 -4.82 -4.01 -17.67
CA PRO A 90 -4.74 -2.53 -17.60
C PRO A 90 -5.85 -1.88 -16.78
N THR A 91 -7.07 -2.41 -16.82
CA THR A 91 -8.19 -1.86 -16.04
C THR A 91 -7.96 -1.98 -14.54
N ASP A 92 -7.36 -3.09 -14.07
CA ASP A 92 -7.04 -3.26 -12.65
C ASP A 92 -5.99 -2.23 -12.22
N ARG A 93 -4.98 -2.04 -13.03
CA ARG A 93 -3.93 -1.05 -12.76
C ARG A 93 -4.50 0.37 -12.68
N ASP A 94 -5.37 0.72 -13.63
CA ASP A 94 -6.00 2.03 -13.67
C ASP A 94 -6.91 2.25 -12.46
N GLU A 95 -7.68 1.25 -12.08
CA GLU A 95 -8.54 1.33 -10.89
C GLU A 95 -7.73 1.47 -9.60
N ALA A 96 -6.64 0.72 -9.48
CA ALA A 96 -5.74 0.82 -8.32
C ALA A 96 -5.12 2.22 -8.22
N ALA A 97 -4.69 2.77 -9.34
CA ALA A 97 -4.14 4.13 -9.40
C ALA A 97 -5.18 5.17 -8.99
N ARG A 98 -6.41 5.05 -9.51
CA ARG A 98 -7.51 5.95 -9.14
C ARG A 98 -7.88 5.84 -7.67
N ALA A 99 -7.77 4.64 -7.09
CA ALA A 99 -8.01 4.43 -5.67
C ALA A 99 -6.92 5.09 -4.81
N GLY A 100 -5.75 5.34 -5.37
CA GLY A 100 -4.68 6.08 -4.70
C GLY A 100 -3.46 5.25 -4.30
N CYS A 101 -3.20 4.11 -4.95
CA CYS A 101 -1.96 3.39 -4.68
C CYS A 101 -0.75 4.18 -5.20
N ASP A 102 0.38 4.02 -4.53
CA ASP A 102 1.63 4.72 -4.89
C ASP A 102 2.48 3.91 -5.88
N ALA A 103 2.29 2.60 -5.91
CA ALA A 103 3.00 1.72 -6.83
C ALA A 103 2.17 0.48 -7.13
N TYR A 104 2.37 -0.09 -8.31
CA TYR A 104 1.68 -1.29 -8.77
C TYR A 104 2.72 -2.27 -9.30
N LEU A 105 2.89 -3.39 -8.60
CA LEU A 105 3.88 -4.41 -8.95
C LEU A 105 3.16 -5.70 -9.37
N VAL A 106 3.58 -6.26 -10.49
CA VAL A 106 2.97 -7.48 -11.03
C VAL A 106 3.86 -8.67 -10.73
N LYS A 107 3.26 -9.73 -10.18
CA LYS A 107 3.97 -10.98 -9.93
C LYS A 107 4.24 -11.72 -11.26
N PRO A 108 5.34 -12.44 -11.40
CA PRO A 108 6.36 -12.67 -10.38
C PRO A 108 7.16 -11.40 -10.09
N CYS A 109 7.25 -11.05 -8.82
CA CYS A 109 8.00 -9.87 -8.36
C CYS A 109 9.05 -10.34 -7.37
N LEU A 110 10.32 -10.06 -7.66
CA LEU A 110 11.40 -10.44 -6.76
C LEU A 110 11.28 -9.68 -5.44
N PRO A 111 11.56 -10.33 -4.30
CA PRO A 111 11.45 -9.67 -3.00
C PRO A 111 12.32 -8.42 -2.87
N ASP A 112 13.51 -8.39 -3.48
CA ASP A 112 14.38 -7.22 -3.44
C ASP A 112 13.78 -6.03 -4.20
N ALA A 113 13.03 -6.28 -5.27
CA ALA A 113 12.32 -5.23 -5.99
C ALA A 113 11.23 -4.60 -5.10
N LEU A 114 10.50 -5.43 -4.35
CA LEU A 114 9.51 -4.95 -3.39
C LEU A 114 10.17 -4.11 -2.29
N VAL A 115 11.28 -4.59 -1.71
CA VAL A 115 12.02 -3.86 -0.69
C VAL A 115 12.51 -2.52 -1.22
N GLY A 116 13.04 -2.49 -2.44
CA GLY A 116 13.50 -1.25 -3.07
C GLY A 116 12.38 -0.24 -3.21
N GLU A 117 11.20 -0.67 -3.62
CA GLU A 117 10.05 0.21 -3.77
C GLU A 117 9.56 0.73 -2.42
N ILE A 118 9.52 -0.13 -1.40
CA ILE A 118 9.15 0.28 -0.04
C ILE A 118 10.11 1.37 0.46
N ARG A 119 11.41 1.16 0.31
CA ARG A 119 12.42 2.12 0.76
C ARG A 119 12.30 3.45 0.03
N ARG A 120 12.04 3.42 -1.27
CA ARG A 120 11.83 4.62 -2.08
C ARG A 120 10.65 5.42 -1.56
N LEU A 121 9.52 4.76 -1.34
CA LEU A 121 8.29 5.44 -0.88
C LEU A 121 8.44 5.99 0.54
N LEU A 122 9.09 5.28 1.43
CA LEU A 122 9.35 5.76 2.79
C LEU A 122 10.28 6.99 2.78
N THR A 123 11.26 7.03 1.91
CA THR A 123 12.16 8.17 1.77
C THR A 123 11.40 9.40 1.27
N ILE A 124 10.56 9.25 0.26
CA ILE A 124 9.74 10.33 -0.29
C ILE A 124 8.80 10.88 0.79
N ARG A 125 8.18 10.02 1.57
CA ARG A 125 7.26 10.42 2.64
C ARG A 125 7.91 11.32 3.68
N ARG A 126 9.20 11.11 3.96
CA ARG A 126 9.96 11.88 4.97
C ARG A 126 10.39 13.26 4.51
N LEU A 127 10.33 13.53 3.21
CA LEU A 127 10.71 14.83 2.67
C LEU A 127 9.59 15.84 2.90
N PRO A 128 9.93 17.07 3.38
CA PRO A 128 8.95 18.16 3.37
C PRO A 128 8.52 18.43 1.92
N ASP A 129 7.22 18.71 1.72
CA ASP A 129 6.67 18.99 0.38
C ASP A 129 7.00 17.91 -0.64
N SER A 130 6.92 16.63 -0.22
CA SER A 130 7.20 15.51 -1.10
C SER A 130 6.28 15.54 -2.33
N PRO A 131 6.79 15.13 -3.52
CA PRO A 131 5.94 15.08 -4.74
C PRO A 131 4.67 14.28 -4.54
N ARG A 132 4.72 13.23 -3.73
CA ARG A 132 3.59 12.38 -3.42
C ARG A 132 2.49 13.14 -2.67
N ARG A 133 2.85 13.93 -1.65
CA ARG A 133 1.90 14.75 -0.90
C ARG A 133 1.29 15.85 -1.76
N ALA A 134 2.11 16.52 -2.54
CA ALA A 134 1.67 17.56 -3.46
C ALA A 134 0.70 17.00 -4.50
N ALA A 135 1.01 15.85 -5.10
CA ALA A 135 0.15 15.20 -6.09
C ALA A 135 -1.20 14.82 -5.50
N ARG A 136 -1.22 14.26 -4.28
CA ARG A 136 -2.49 13.89 -3.62
C ARG A 136 -3.33 15.10 -3.25
N ALA A 137 -2.72 16.15 -2.74
CA ALA A 137 -3.43 17.37 -2.40
C ALA A 137 -4.06 18.00 -3.65
N HIS A 138 -3.34 18.02 -4.76
CA HIS A 138 -3.85 18.53 -6.03
C HIS A 138 -5.02 17.70 -6.55
N HIS A 139 -4.91 16.38 -6.50
CA HIS A 139 -5.96 15.47 -6.93
C HIS A 139 -7.24 15.64 -6.09
N ARG A 140 -7.11 15.76 -4.78
CA ARG A 140 -8.26 16.00 -3.88
C ARG A 140 -8.94 17.33 -4.20
N LYS A 141 -8.17 18.36 -4.46
CA LYS A 141 -8.69 19.67 -4.82
C LYS A 141 -9.50 19.61 -6.12
N LEU A 142 -8.98 18.95 -7.15
CA LEU A 142 -9.68 18.78 -8.42
C LEU A 142 -10.98 18.00 -8.25
N ASN A 143 -10.98 16.94 -7.46
CA ASN A 143 -12.18 16.15 -7.19
C ASN A 143 -13.23 16.96 -6.43
N HIS A 144 -12.84 17.79 -5.50
CA HIS A 144 -13.74 18.67 -4.77
C HIS A 144 -14.40 19.70 -5.70
N GLU A 145 -13.62 20.31 -6.58
CA GLU A 145 -14.14 21.27 -7.55
C GLU A 145 -15.15 20.63 -8.51
N LYS A 146 -14.90 19.40 -8.95
CA LYS A 146 -15.85 18.67 -9.79
C LYS A 146 -17.18 18.38 -9.10
N ARG A 147 -17.16 18.15 -7.78
CA ARG A 147 -18.38 17.87 -7.00
C ARG A 147 -19.20 19.12 -6.71
N THR A 148 -18.56 20.27 -6.64
CA THR A 148 -19.22 21.53 -6.34
C THR A 148 -19.66 22.30 -7.58
N GLY A 149 -19.19 21.87 -8.72
CA GLY A 149 -19.61 22.40 -10.04
C GLY A 149 -20.77 21.62 -10.59
#